data_853294f5dec04aa9e444da49d28914a9
#
_entry.id   853294f5dec04aa9e444da49d28914a9
#
_cell.length_a   1.000
_cell.length_b   1.000
_cell.length_c   1.000
_cell.angle_alpha   90.00
_cell.angle_beta   90.00
_cell.angle_gamma   90.00
#
_symmetry.space_group_name_H-M   'P 1'
#
loop_
_entity.id
_entity.type
_entity.pdbx_description
1 polymer ?
#
loop_
_entity_poly.entity_id
_entity_poly.type
_entity_poly.pdbx_seq_one_letter_code
_entity_poly.pdbx_strand_id
1 'polypeptide(L)'
;MAQEPVSECEGTNVSSETPAPDGEKEGGVKKRFRLLTKGRLFTLFLVAVGGTAFAGYGHYTDPGPLQSERIVIIPKGGVDRVVAALQDNGVVARGAVSSLFFKIAMYVTRSQGSIHAAELRFPEQVSMAHSLDILRHGRPVTHSLTIPEGLTAKHITTVLMQAPALQGQLPAFAEGQVAPQTFFYVWGMERQVLLQHMTSLMTKTLQDVWAGRDQVALQGIITSPEELLILASLIERETSVAEERPQIARVFLNRLKQGMKLQTDPTVIYALSDGEGTLPRPLTHEDLQFDSPYNSYLHSGLPPGPICSPGREALEAAAHPAMGDALYFVATGHGGHSFARTLAEQTDHVRAYRRVKKALSP
;
A
#
# COMPACT_ATOMS: atom_id res chain seq x y z
N MET A 1 -4.45 17.48 -70.27
CA MET A 1 -3.78 16.84 -71.34
C MET A 1 -4.17 15.38 -71.29
N ALA A 2 -5.16 14.96 -72.00
CA ALA A 2 -5.18 14.45 -73.39
C ALA A 2 -4.74 12.96 -73.32
N GLN A 3 -5.41 11.97 -73.77
CA GLN A 3 -6.56 11.80 -74.65
C GLN A 3 -6.67 10.26 -74.82
N GLU A 4 -7.89 9.76 -74.80
CA GLU A 4 -8.26 8.53 -75.58
C GLU A 4 -7.87 8.67 -77.07
N PRO A 5 -8.01 7.67 -77.87
CA PRO A 5 -9.28 6.97 -78.25
C PRO A 5 -9.14 5.54 -78.81
N VAL A 6 -10.18 4.70 -78.75
CA VAL A 6 -11.18 4.27 -79.80
C VAL A 6 -10.65 3.47 -81.02
N SER A 7 -11.24 2.30 -81.28
CA SER A 7 -11.96 1.87 -82.51
C SER A 7 -12.09 0.33 -82.55
N GLU A 8 -13.28 -0.25 -82.51
CA GLU A 8 -14.21 -0.58 -83.63
C GLU A 8 -13.65 -1.49 -84.75
N CYS A 9 -14.35 -2.58 -84.93
CA CYS A 9 -15.05 -3.02 -86.15
C CYS A 9 -15.36 -4.52 -86.06
N GLU A 10 -16.59 -4.95 -85.98
CA GLU A 10 -17.54 -5.26 -87.12
C GLU A 10 -17.20 -6.48 -87.99
N GLY A 11 -18.23 -7.30 -88.19
CA GLY A 11 -18.39 -8.14 -89.36
C GLY A 11 -19.01 -9.51 -89.07
N THR A 12 -20.29 -9.56 -89.01
CA THR A 12 -21.34 -10.07 -89.94
C THR A 12 -21.27 -11.56 -90.32
N ASN A 13 -22.31 -12.26 -89.94
CA ASN A 13 -23.35 -12.94 -90.77
C ASN A 13 -23.05 -14.33 -91.36
N VAL A 14 -23.89 -15.30 -91.21
CA VAL A 14 -25.02 -15.71 -92.04
C VAL A 14 -25.60 -17.10 -91.59
N SER A 15 -26.89 -17.19 -91.53
CA SER A 15 -27.90 -18.22 -91.35
C SER A 15 -27.59 -19.61 -91.95
N SER A 16 -28.25 -20.60 -91.32
CA SER A 16 -29.16 -21.57 -91.98
C SER A 16 -29.89 -22.46 -91.00
N GLU A 17 -31.14 -22.40 -91.03
CA GLU A 17 -32.35 -23.18 -90.89
C GLU A 17 -32.22 -24.68 -90.46
N THR A 18 -32.96 -25.04 -89.43
CA THR A 18 -34.03 -26.00 -89.09
C THR A 18 -33.99 -27.42 -89.76
N PRO A 19 -34.61 -28.54 -89.10
CA PRO A 19 -35.73 -28.55 -88.20
C PRO A 19 -35.61 -29.56 -87.05
N ALA A 20 -36.59 -29.49 -86.18
CA ALA A 20 -36.89 -30.41 -85.05
C ALA A 20 -37.42 -31.80 -85.52
N PRO A 21 -37.41 -32.83 -84.61
CA PRO A 21 -38.66 -33.19 -84.02
C PRO A 21 -38.63 -33.56 -82.49
N ASP A 22 -39.77 -33.27 -81.91
CA ASP A 22 -40.50 -33.92 -80.91
C ASP A 22 -39.89 -34.67 -79.71
N GLY A 23 -40.21 -34.12 -78.56
CA GLY A 23 -40.94 -34.80 -77.49
C GLY A 23 -40.20 -35.78 -76.60
N GLU A 24 -39.90 -35.39 -75.38
CA GLU A 24 -40.29 -36.21 -74.23
C GLU A 24 -40.27 -35.41 -72.92
N LYS A 25 -41.35 -35.54 -72.16
CA LYS A 25 -41.60 -34.96 -70.84
C LYS A 25 -40.72 -35.63 -69.80
N GLU A 26 -39.68 -34.97 -69.30
CA GLU A 26 -39.09 -35.29 -68.02
C GLU A 26 -39.20 -34.08 -67.07
N GLY A 27 -40.37 -33.93 -66.57
CA GLY A 27 -40.63 -32.95 -65.53
C GLY A 27 -40.77 -33.66 -64.19
N GLY A 28 -40.07 -33.21 -63.20
CA GLY A 28 -40.55 -33.41 -61.85
C GLY A 28 -39.58 -33.93 -60.77
N VAL A 29 -38.44 -34.51 -61.06
CA VAL A 29 -37.61 -35.16 -60.04
C VAL A 29 -36.46 -34.27 -59.55
N LYS A 30 -35.99 -33.34 -60.33
CA LYS A 30 -34.80 -32.52 -59.94
C LYS A 30 -35.05 -31.39 -58.92
N LYS A 31 -36.31 -30.92 -58.75
CA LYS A 31 -36.60 -29.86 -57.76
C LYS A 31 -36.76 -30.38 -56.33
N ARG A 32 -37.25 -31.62 -56.13
CA ARG A 32 -37.37 -32.21 -54.78
C ARG A 32 -36.03 -32.63 -54.18
N PHE A 33 -35.05 -33.04 -54.96
CA PHE A 33 -33.74 -33.44 -54.49
C PHE A 33 -32.91 -32.24 -54.05
N ARG A 34 -33.03 -31.06 -54.67
CA ARG A 34 -32.35 -29.81 -54.26
C ARG A 34 -32.88 -29.20 -52.97
N LEU A 35 -34.17 -29.35 -52.65
CA LEU A 35 -34.74 -28.86 -51.38
C LEU A 35 -34.35 -29.75 -50.20
N LEU A 36 -34.31 -31.08 -50.38
CA LEU A 36 -33.86 -32.04 -49.37
C LEU A 36 -32.38 -31.92 -49.03
N THR A 37 -31.51 -31.55 -49.97
CA THR A 37 -30.09 -31.30 -49.72
C THR A 37 -29.84 -29.97 -49.03
N LYS A 38 -30.59 -28.89 -49.30
CA LYS A 38 -30.49 -27.59 -48.63
C LYS A 38 -30.98 -27.70 -47.17
N GLY A 39 -32.05 -28.45 -46.89
CA GLY A 39 -32.57 -28.71 -45.55
C GLY A 39 -31.54 -29.47 -44.68
N ARG A 40 -30.97 -30.57 -45.27
CA ARG A 40 -29.91 -31.34 -44.58
C ARG A 40 -28.64 -30.54 -44.30
N LEU A 41 -28.18 -29.69 -45.26
CA LEU A 41 -27.09 -28.79 -45.06
C LEU A 41 -27.36 -27.75 -43.97
N PHE A 42 -28.56 -27.20 -43.88
CA PHE A 42 -28.97 -26.28 -42.86
C PHE A 42 -29.07 -26.96 -41.47
N THR A 43 -29.57 -28.20 -41.42
CA THR A 43 -29.60 -28.97 -40.15
C THR A 43 -28.18 -29.31 -39.69
N LEU A 44 -27.28 -29.74 -40.58
CA LEU A 44 -25.86 -29.97 -40.27
C LEU A 44 -25.15 -28.68 -39.79
N PHE A 45 -25.46 -27.56 -40.40
CA PHE A 45 -24.95 -26.25 -39.96
C PHE A 45 -25.43 -25.90 -38.58
N LEU A 46 -26.71 -26.08 -38.27
CA LEU A 46 -27.28 -25.85 -36.91
C LEU A 46 -26.66 -26.78 -35.86
N VAL A 47 -26.46 -28.06 -36.20
CA VAL A 47 -25.82 -29.04 -35.32
C VAL A 47 -24.33 -28.65 -35.10
N ALA A 48 -23.64 -28.23 -36.14
CA ALA A 48 -22.26 -27.76 -36.03
C ALA A 48 -22.15 -26.49 -35.17
N VAL A 49 -23.05 -25.51 -35.38
CA VAL A 49 -23.10 -24.30 -34.57
C VAL A 49 -23.49 -24.61 -33.12
N GLY A 50 -24.50 -25.46 -32.90
CA GLY A 50 -24.89 -25.90 -31.56
C GLY A 50 -23.76 -26.66 -30.85
N GLY A 51 -23.11 -27.57 -31.56
CA GLY A 51 -21.98 -28.35 -31.02
C GLY A 51 -20.76 -27.46 -30.66
N THR A 52 -20.43 -26.50 -31.54
CA THR A 52 -19.34 -25.54 -31.25
C THR A 52 -19.71 -24.61 -30.10
N ALA A 53 -20.95 -24.16 -30.00
CA ALA A 53 -21.42 -23.33 -28.89
C ALA A 53 -21.40 -24.12 -27.56
N PHE A 54 -21.82 -25.39 -27.58
CA PHE A 54 -21.79 -26.26 -26.41
C PHE A 54 -20.35 -26.56 -25.96
N ALA A 55 -19.46 -26.91 -26.88
CA ALA A 55 -18.04 -27.11 -26.59
C ALA A 55 -17.36 -25.82 -26.08
N GLY A 56 -17.72 -24.65 -26.64
CA GLY A 56 -17.27 -23.36 -26.19
C GLY A 56 -17.73 -23.01 -24.79
N TYR A 57 -18.99 -23.34 -24.44
CA TYR A 57 -19.54 -23.17 -23.11
C TYR A 57 -18.85 -24.08 -22.08
N GLY A 58 -18.58 -25.34 -22.42
CA GLY A 58 -17.79 -26.24 -21.59
C GLY A 58 -16.41 -25.65 -21.32
N HIS A 59 -15.68 -25.27 -22.36
CA HIS A 59 -14.35 -24.66 -22.21
C HIS A 59 -14.36 -23.36 -21.37
N TYR A 60 -15.45 -22.62 -21.36
CA TYR A 60 -15.64 -21.41 -20.56
C TYR A 60 -15.87 -21.72 -19.07
N THR A 61 -16.57 -22.82 -18.76
CA THR A 61 -16.99 -23.18 -17.38
C THR A 61 -16.16 -24.30 -16.75
N ASP A 62 -15.47 -25.11 -17.57
CA ASP A 62 -14.66 -26.23 -17.08
C ASP A 62 -13.52 -25.76 -16.19
N PRO A 63 -13.05 -26.62 -15.26
CA PRO A 63 -11.87 -26.35 -14.45
C PRO A 63 -10.67 -25.95 -15.30
N GLY A 64 -10.00 -24.85 -14.89
CA GLY A 64 -8.81 -24.33 -15.56
C GLY A 64 -7.53 -25.10 -15.21
N PRO A 65 -6.40 -24.73 -15.83
CA PRO A 65 -5.13 -25.45 -15.70
C PRO A 65 -4.36 -25.16 -14.39
N LEU A 66 -4.82 -24.21 -13.56
CA LEU A 66 -4.12 -23.80 -12.36
C LEU A 66 -4.14 -24.91 -11.30
N GLN A 67 -2.98 -25.39 -10.88
CA GLN A 67 -2.87 -26.55 -9.97
C GLN A 67 -2.92 -26.17 -8.47
N SER A 68 -2.72 -24.90 -8.15
CA SER A 68 -2.77 -24.38 -6.78
C SER A 68 -3.15 -22.90 -6.80
N GLU A 69 -3.71 -22.40 -5.70
CA GLU A 69 -4.01 -20.97 -5.56
C GLU A 69 -2.77 -20.11 -5.90
N ARG A 70 -2.98 -19.04 -6.64
CA ARG A 70 -1.91 -18.12 -7.06
C ARG A 70 -2.36 -16.68 -7.02
N ILE A 71 -1.47 -15.83 -6.54
CA ILE A 71 -1.61 -14.37 -6.62
C ILE A 71 -0.95 -13.92 -7.92
N VAL A 72 -1.69 -13.15 -8.73
CA VAL A 72 -1.25 -12.67 -10.05
C VAL A 72 -1.44 -11.17 -10.13
N ILE A 73 -0.39 -10.48 -10.58
CA ILE A 73 -0.43 -9.04 -10.88
C ILE A 73 -1.02 -8.86 -12.28
N ILE A 74 -2.17 -8.21 -12.35
CA ILE A 74 -2.83 -7.80 -13.60
C ILE A 74 -2.34 -6.40 -13.96
N PRO A 75 -1.51 -6.26 -15.00
CA PRO A 75 -0.90 -4.99 -15.34
C PRO A 75 -1.91 -3.99 -15.93
N LYS A 76 -1.64 -2.70 -15.80
CA LYS A 76 -2.32 -1.66 -16.55
C LYS A 76 -2.04 -1.83 -18.05
N GLY A 77 -3.08 -1.77 -18.91
CA GLY A 77 -2.92 -1.85 -20.36
C GLY A 77 -4.02 -2.62 -21.07
N GLY A 78 -3.75 -2.96 -22.34
CA GLY A 78 -4.74 -3.63 -23.19
C GLY A 78 -4.95 -5.12 -22.83
N VAL A 79 -5.99 -5.69 -23.44
CA VAL A 79 -6.41 -7.09 -23.26
C VAL A 79 -5.26 -8.09 -23.42
N ASP A 80 -4.33 -7.82 -24.35
CA ASP A 80 -3.20 -8.71 -24.62
C ASP A 80 -2.27 -8.87 -23.42
N ARG A 81 -2.00 -7.78 -22.69
CA ARG A 81 -1.18 -7.81 -21.47
C ARG A 81 -1.84 -8.59 -20.34
N VAL A 82 -3.17 -8.43 -20.19
CA VAL A 82 -3.94 -9.18 -19.20
C VAL A 82 -3.88 -10.67 -19.50
N VAL A 83 -4.14 -11.06 -20.75
CA VAL A 83 -4.10 -12.47 -21.18
C VAL A 83 -2.70 -13.06 -21.03
N ALA A 84 -1.66 -12.32 -21.40
CA ALA A 84 -0.28 -12.76 -21.22
C ALA A 84 0.03 -13.01 -19.74
N ALA A 85 -0.33 -12.08 -18.85
CA ALA A 85 -0.13 -12.24 -17.41
C ALA A 85 -0.84 -13.49 -16.86
N LEU A 86 -2.06 -13.78 -17.30
CA LEU A 86 -2.80 -14.98 -16.89
C LEU A 86 -2.16 -16.27 -17.42
N GLN A 87 -1.66 -16.27 -18.67
CA GLN A 87 -0.99 -17.43 -19.28
C GLN A 87 0.38 -17.70 -18.65
N ASP A 88 1.16 -16.66 -18.38
CA ASP A 88 2.46 -16.76 -17.72
C ASP A 88 2.35 -17.35 -16.31
N ASN A 89 1.26 -17.04 -15.62
CA ASN A 89 0.97 -17.54 -14.29
C ASN A 89 0.13 -18.84 -14.28
N GLY A 90 -0.22 -19.40 -15.43
CA GLY A 90 -0.93 -20.67 -15.52
C GLY A 90 -2.41 -20.62 -15.18
N VAL A 91 -2.99 -19.42 -15.05
CA VAL A 91 -4.45 -19.24 -14.84
C VAL A 91 -5.23 -19.60 -16.09
N VAL A 92 -4.69 -19.25 -17.25
CA VAL A 92 -5.22 -19.62 -18.57
C VAL A 92 -4.17 -20.48 -19.27
N ALA A 93 -4.63 -21.51 -19.98
CA ALA A 93 -3.76 -22.40 -20.73
C ALA A 93 -2.92 -21.60 -21.77
N ARG A 94 -1.66 -21.98 -21.91
CA ARG A 94 -0.77 -21.37 -22.91
C ARG A 94 -1.21 -21.71 -24.33
N GLY A 95 -1.07 -20.77 -25.25
CA GLY A 95 -1.32 -20.96 -26.67
C GLY A 95 -2.27 -19.93 -27.28
N ALA A 96 -2.20 -19.79 -28.60
CA ALA A 96 -2.97 -18.80 -29.34
C ALA A 96 -4.49 -19.06 -29.29
N VAL A 97 -4.90 -20.31 -29.29
CA VAL A 97 -6.33 -20.70 -29.23
C VAL A 97 -6.94 -20.29 -27.90
N SER A 98 -6.32 -20.64 -26.77
CA SER A 98 -6.79 -20.26 -25.43
C SER A 98 -6.80 -18.75 -25.25
N SER A 99 -5.77 -18.06 -25.76
CA SER A 99 -5.71 -16.59 -25.79
C SER A 99 -6.89 -15.98 -26.55
N LEU A 100 -7.16 -16.49 -27.75
CA LEU A 100 -8.26 -16.00 -28.58
C LEU A 100 -9.62 -16.26 -27.90
N PHE A 101 -9.81 -17.43 -27.34
CA PHE A 101 -11.03 -17.80 -26.61
C PHE A 101 -11.27 -16.87 -25.42
N PHE A 102 -10.23 -16.60 -24.62
CA PHE A 102 -10.31 -15.69 -23.49
C PHE A 102 -10.66 -14.26 -23.92
N LYS A 103 -10.05 -13.76 -25.00
CA LYS A 103 -10.36 -12.43 -25.57
C LYS A 103 -11.80 -12.34 -26.07
N ILE A 104 -12.31 -13.39 -26.74
CA ILE A 104 -13.70 -13.46 -27.17
C ILE A 104 -14.64 -13.44 -25.95
N ALA A 105 -14.34 -14.26 -24.93
CA ALA A 105 -15.12 -14.29 -23.70
C ALA A 105 -15.14 -12.91 -22.99
N MET A 106 -13.99 -12.23 -22.89
CA MET A 106 -13.90 -10.85 -22.39
C MET A 106 -14.78 -9.89 -23.17
N TYR A 107 -14.77 -9.98 -24.49
CA TYR A 107 -15.55 -9.09 -25.36
C TYR A 107 -17.06 -9.36 -25.23
N VAL A 108 -17.47 -10.63 -25.28
CA VAL A 108 -18.89 -11.03 -25.20
C VAL A 108 -19.49 -10.65 -23.84
N THR A 109 -18.71 -10.82 -22.77
CA THR A 109 -19.17 -10.56 -21.38
C THR A 109 -18.84 -9.15 -20.88
N ARG A 110 -18.42 -8.23 -21.77
CA ARG A 110 -17.99 -6.86 -21.41
C ARG A 110 -19.02 -6.04 -20.63
N SER A 111 -20.31 -6.34 -20.79
CA SER A 111 -21.40 -5.70 -20.07
C SER A 111 -21.43 -6.03 -18.57
N GLN A 112 -20.70 -7.07 -18.15
CA GLN A 112 -20.63 -7.50 -16.74
C GLN A 112 -19.60 -6.68 -15.91
N GLY A 113 -18.89 -5.73 -16.49
CA GLY A 113 -17.95 -4.85 -15.80
C GLY A 113 -16.61 -4.68 -16.50
N SER A 114 -15.84 -3.68 -16.06
CA SER A 114 -14.48 -3.41 -16.53
C SER A 114 -13.46 -4.26 -15.78
N ILE A 115 -12.36 -4.58 -16.46
CA ILE A 115 -11.21 -5.25 -15.81
C ILE A 115 -10.35 -4.21 -15.12
N HIS A 116 -9.96 -4.49 -13.90
CA HIS A 116 -9.10 -3.64 -13.09
C HIS A 116 -7.67 -4.17 -13.04
N ALA A 117 -6.70 -3.26 -13.19
CA ALA A 117 -5.31 -3.58 -12.93
C ALA A 117 -5.12 -3.68 -11.41
N ALA A 118 -4.79 -4.86 -10.93
CA ALA A 118 -4.64 -5.15 -9.50
C ALA A 118 -3.84 -6.44 -9.30
N GLU A 119 -3.40 -6.66 -8.10
CA GLU A 119 -2.91 -7.95 -7.64
C GLU A 119 -4.11 -8.76 -7.14
N LEU A 120 -4.42 -9.86 -7.83
CA LEU A 120 -5.63 -10.65 -7.60
C LEU A 120 -5.27 -12.10 -7.26
N ARG A 121 -6.11 -12.71 -6.46
CA ARG A 121 -5.98 -14.10 -6.01
C ARG A 121 -6.87 -15.00 -6.87
N PHE A 122 -6.25 -16.01 -7.50
CA PHE A 122 -6.94 -17.01 -8.31
C PHE A 122 -6.87 -18.35 -7.59
N PRO A 123 -8.01 -18.99 -7.30
CA PRO A 123 -8.05 -20.31 -6.69
C PRO A 123 -7.56 -21.40 -7.66
N GLU A 124 -7.24 -22.56 -7.13
CA GLU A 124 -6.92 -23.72 -7.95
C GLU A 124 -8.07 -24.07 -8.90
N GLN A 125 -7.74 -24.60 -10.07
CA GLN A 125 -8.68 -25.03 -11.09
C GLN A 125 -9.72 -23.96 -11.50
N VAL A 126 -9.38 -22.68 -11.31
CA VAL A 126 -10.26 -21.58 -11.65
C VAL A 126 -10.67 -21.65 -13.12
N SER A 127 -11.98 -21.67 -13.40
CA SER A 127 -12.52 -21.66 -14.76
C SER A 127 -12.28 -20.29 -15.43
N MET A 128 -12.42 -20.25 -16.75
CA MET A 128 -12.34 -18.99 -17.51
C MET A 128 -13.45 -18.01 -17.07
N ALA A 129 -14.66 -18.49 -16.85
CA ALA A 129 -15.79 -17.70 -16.35
C ALA A 129 -15.46 -17.04 -15.01
N HIS A 130 -14.97 -17.83 -14.05
CA HIS A 130 -14.62 -17.35 -12.73
C HIS A 130 -13.38 -16.44 -12.75
N SER A 131 -12.41 -16.72 -13.64
CA SER A 131 -11.27 -15.83 -13.85
C SER A 131 -11.70 -14.43 -14.33
N LEU A 132 -12.70 -14.35 -15.22
CA LEU A 132 -13.26 -13.08 -15.68
C LEU A 132 -14.03 -12.36 -14.57
N ASP A 133 -14.75 -13.09 -13.74
CA ASP A 133 -15.42 -12.52 -12.56
C ASP A 133 -14.40 -11.93 -11.56
N ILE A 134 -13.32 -12.68 -11.24
CA ILE A 134 -12.24 -12.21 -10.39
C ILE A 134 -11.58 -10.95 -10.97
N LEU A 135 -11.34 -10.91 -12.28
CA LEU A 135 -10.74 -9.73 -12.93
C LEU A 135 -11.62 -8.47 -12.83
N ARG A 136 -12.91 -8.62 -12.69
CA ARG A 136 -13.88 -7.51 -12.63
C ARG A 136 -14.29 -7.12 -11.22
N HIS A 137 -14.53 -8.13 -10.37
CA HIS A 137 -15.13 -7.95 -9.06
C HIS A 137 -14.25 -8.45 -7.91
N GLY A 138 -13.14 -9.13 -8.23
CA GLY A 138 -12.22 -9.66 -7.22
C GLY A 138 -11.65 -8.54 -6.36
N ARG A 139 -11.50 -8.83 -5.07
CA ARG A 139 -10.85 -7.91 -4.12
C ARG A 139 -9.34 -7.93 -4.35
N PRO A 140 -8.68 -6.78 -4.50
CA PRO A 140 -7.23 -6.70 -4.56
C PRO A 140 -6.57 -7.32 -3.32
N VAL A 141 -5.42 -7.94 -3.52
CA VAL A 141 -4.56 -8.38 -2.41
C VAL A 141 -4.11 -7.14 -1.63
N THR A 142 -4.27 -7.20 -0.33
CA THR A 142 -3.90 -6.11 0.57
C THR A 142 -2.57 -6.43 1.24
N HIS A 143 -1.62 -5.51 1.13
CA HIS A 143 -0.36 -5.51 1.86
C HIS A 143 -0.49 -4.68 3.12
N SER A 144 0.33 -4.95 4.13
CA SER A 144 0.41 -4.16 5.35
C SER A 144 1.82 -3.63 5.57
N LEU A 145 1.93 -2.41 6.09
CA LEU A 145 3.17 -1.77 6.48
C LEU A 145 2.99 -1.20 7.88
N THR A 146 3.81 -1.66 8.82
CA THR A 146 3.80 -1.16 10.19
C THR A 146 4.93 -0.16 10.38
N ILE A 147 4.58 1.02 10.87
CA ILE A 147 5.53 2.02 11.35
C ILE A 147 5.48 1.96 12.89
N PRO A 148 6.51 1.42 13.55
CA PRO A 148 6.62 1.43 15.00
C PRO A 148 6.71 2.85 15.57
N GLU A 149 6.23 3.02 16.79
CA GLU A 149 6.41 4.25 17.57
C GLU A 149 7.91 4.52 17.82
N GLY A 150 8.28 5.78 17.93
CA GLY A 150 9.65 6.17 18.18
C GLY A 150 10.61 6.09 17.00
N LEU A 151 10.15 5.73 15.79
CA LEU A 151 10.98 5.78 14.58
C LEU A 151 11.22 7.22 14.12
N THR A 152 12.44 7.46 13.63
CA THR A 152 12.79 8.73 12.98
C THR A 152 12.34 8.78 11.52
N ALA A 153 12.26 9.97 10.94
CA ALA A 153 11.91 10.17 9.54
C ALA A 153 12.86 9.43 8.58
N LYS A 154 14.14 9.29 8.91
CA LYS A 154 15.12 8.51 8.14
C LYS A 154 14.76 7.03 8.09
N HIS A 155 14.45 6.42 9.23
CA HIS A 155 14.04 5.02 9.30
C HIS A 155 12.70 4.80 8.59
N ILE A 156 11.73 5.70 8.80
CA ILE A 156 10.42 5.64 8.12
C ILE A 156 10.61 5.73 6.60
N THR A 157 11.50 6.60 6.12
CA THR A 157 11.87 6.69 4.70
C THR A 157 12.38 5.35 4.19
N THR A 158 13.29 4.70 4.91
CA THR A 158 13.83 3.39 4.55
C THR A 158 12.72 2.33 4.46
N VAL A 159 11.85 2.29 5.46
CA VAL A 159 10.70 1.35 5.50
C VAL A 159 9.77 1.57 4.31
N LEU A 160 9.43 2.83 3.98
CA LEU A 160 8.57 3.17 2.85
C LEU A 160 9.21 2.86 1.49
N MET A 161 10.53 3.05 1.37
CA MET A 161 11.26 2.74 0.14
C MET A 161 11.39 1.23 -0.10
N GLN A 162 11.50 0.43 0.96
CA GLN A 162 11.59 -1.03 0.90
C GLN A 162 10.22 -1.72 0.81
N ALA A 163 9.12 -1.01 1.03
CA ALA A 163 7.78 -1.58 0.98
C ALA A 163 7.47 -2.15 -0.41
N PRO A 164 7.15 -3.46 -0.51
CA PRO A 164 6.82 -4.10 -1.78
C PRO A 164 5.52 -3.52 -2.34
N ALA A 165 5.32 -3.67 -3.64
CA ALA A 165 4.10 -3.26 -4.33
C ALA A 165 3.77 -1.76 -4.33
N LEU A 166 4.45 -0.92 -3.56
CA LEU A 166 4.35 0.55 -3.67
C LEU A 166 5.16 1.07 -4.87
N GLN A 167 4.64 2.11 -5.51
CA GLN A 167 5.23 2.71 -6.70
C GLN A 167 5.52 4.21 -6.50
N GLY A 168 6.21 4.80 -7.48
CA GLY A 168 6.47 6.23 -7.51
C GLY A 168 7.55 6.70 -6.53
N GLN A 169 7.77 8.02 -6.53
CA GLN A 169 8.73 8.67 -5.65
C GLN A 169 8.10 8.90 -4.27
N LEU A 170 8.95 8.92 -3.24
CA LEU A 170 8.58 9.30 -1.89
C LEU A 170 8.91 10.79 -1.70
N PRO A 171 7.93 11.68 -1.50
CA PRO A 171 8.18 13.08 -1.15
C PRO A 171 8.89 13.20 0.20
N ALA A 172 9.68 14.26 0.38
CA ALA A 172 10.26 14.59 1.67
C ALA A 172 9.17 14.92 2.69
N PHE A 173 9.40 14.54 3.93
CA PHE A 173 8.55 14.86 5.08
C PHE A 173 9.42 15.14 6.30
N ALA A 174 8.90 15.90 7.26
CA ALA A 174 9.64 16.28 8.45
C ALA A 174 9.50 15.23 9.57
N GLU A 175 10.39 15.33 10.55
CA GLU A 175 10.36 14.51 11.75
C GLU A 175 9.03 14.67 12.50
N GLY A 176 8.50 13.54 13.03
CA GLY A 176 7.24 13.52 13.77
C GLY A 176 5.96 13.62 12.94
N GLN A 177 6.05 13.83 11.62
CA GLN A 177 4.85 14.03 10.78
C GLN A 177 4.09 12.75 10.43
N VAL A 178 4.69 11.58 10.57
CA VAL A 178 4.10 10.29 10.20
C VAL A 178 3.48 9.61 11.43
N ALA A 179 2.21 9.21 11.35
CA ALA A 179 1.57 8.46 12.41
C ALA A 179 2.15 7.05 12.51
N PRO A 180 2.62 6.60 13.69
CA PRO A 180 3.14 5.26 13.88
C PRO A 180 1.98 4.28 14.09
N GLN A 181 1.66 3.53 13.05
CA GLN A 181 0.67 2.43 13.09
C GLN A 181 0.82 1.51 11.89
N THR A 182 -0.05 0.49 11.80
CA THR A 182 -0.13 -0.38 10.62
C THR A 182 -1.05 0.23 9.57
N PHE A 183 -0.52 0.40 8.37
CA PHE A 183 -1.24 0.89 7.19
C PHE A 183 -1.45 -0.23 6.19
N PHE A 184 -2.59 -0.22 5.51
CA PHE A 184 -2.91 -1.16 4.46
C PHE A 184 -2.88 -0.47 3.10
N TYR A 185 -2.34 -1.17 2.11
CA TYR A 185 -2.23 -0.66 0.74
C TYR A 185 -2.34 -1.80 -0.27
N VAL A 186 -2.57 -1.46 -1.53
CA VAL A 186 -2.70 -2.41 -2.64
C VAL A 186 -1.55 -2.24 -3.63
N TRP A 187 -1.31 -3.25 -4.44
CA TRP A 187 -0.31 -3.20 -5.50
C TRP A 187 -0.53 -1.97 -6.42
N GLY A 188 0.56 -1.27 -6.72
CA GLY A 188 0.54 -0.10 -7.57
C GLY A 188 0.07 1.19 -6.91
N MET A 189 -0.17 1.19 -5.57
CA MET A 189 -0.42 2.43 -4.84
C MET A 189 0.84 3.30 -4.86
N GLU A 190 0.67 4.59 -5.11
CA GLU A 190 1.77 5.56 -5.08
C GLU A 190 2.23 5.80 -3.62
N ARG A 191 3.56 5.80 -3.38
CA ARG A 191 4.14 6.11 -2.06
C ARG A 191 3.66 7.44 -1.51
N GLN A 192 3.51 8.44 -2.39
CA GLN A 192 2.97 9.74 -2.01
C GLN A 192 1.57 9.64 -1.41
N VAL A 193 0.68 8.81 -1.98
CA VAL A 193 -0.70 8.65 -1.48
C VAL A 193 -0.69 8.01 -0.09
N LEU A 194 0.12 6.97 0.10
CA LEU A 194 0.26 6.34 1.41
C LEU A 194 0.84 7.32 2.45
N LEU A 195 1.88 8.06 2.08
CA LEU A 195 2.47 9.09 2.95
C LEU A 195 1.45 10.16 3.35
N GLN A 196 0.61 10.63 2.40
CA GLN A 196 -0.46 11.59 2.69
C GLN A 196 -1.47 11.04 3.71
N HIS A 197 -1.83 9.77 3.62
CA HIS A 197 -2.69 9.15 4.64
C HIS A 197 -2.02 9.13 6.01
N MET A 198 -0.74 8.77 6.08
CA MET A 198 0.04 8.71 7.31
C MET A 198 0.17 10.09 7.98
N THR A 199 0.50 11.11 7.19
CA THR A 199 0.67 12.48 7.69
C THR A 199 -0.66 13.13 8.07
N SER A 200 -1.71 12.89 7.30
CA SER A 200 -3.06 13.37 7.63
C SER A 200 -3.57 12.76 8.93
N LEU A 201 -3.25 11.48 9.17
CA LEU A 201 -3.61 10.82 10.43
C LEU A 201 -2.87 11.41 11.63
N MET A 202 -1.55 11.66 11.51
CA MET A 202 -0.80 12.32 12.58
C MET A 202 -1.34 13.71 12.86
N THR A 203 -1.59 14.51 11.82
CA THR A 203 -2.16 15.84 11.96
C THR A 203 -3.49 15.80 12.71
N LYS A 204 -4.37 14.88 12.31
CA LYS A 204 -5.67 14.71 12.99
C LYS A 204 -5.50 14.28 14.44
N THR A 205 -4.65 13.29 14.70
CA THR A 205 -4.41 12.80 16.07
C THR A 205 -3.87 13.91 16.97
N LEU A 206 -2.90 14.68 16.45
CA LEU A 206 -2.33 15.81 17.19
C LEU A 206 -3.38 16.89 17.48
N GLN A 207 -4.22 17.22 16.51
CA GLN A 207 -5.31 18.19 16.69
C GLN A 207 -6.35 17.70 17.72
N ASP A 208 -6.75 16.44 17.64
CA ASP A 208 -7.71 15.84 18.58
C ASP A 208 -7.16 15.87 20.02
N VAL A 209 -5.89 15.46 20.21
CA VAL A 209 -5.23 15.47 21.52
C VAL A 209 -5.04 16.92 22.02
N TRP A 210 -4.61 17.83 21.15
CA TRP A 210 -4.45 19.24 21.49
C TRP A 210 -5.76 19.89 21.95
N ALA A 211 -6.88 19.57 21.31
CA ALA A 211 -8.19 20.07 21.67
C ALA A 211 -8.64 19.60 23.07
N GLY A 212 -8.29 18.36 23.43
CA GLY A 212 -8.62 17.75 24.73
C GLY A 212 -7.64 18.05 25.87
N ARG A 213 -6.51 18.73 25.59
CA ARG A 213 -5.41 18.90 26.54
C ARG A 213 -5.79 19.54 27.90
N ASP A 214 -5.08 19.24 28.95
CA ASP A 214 -5.14 19.96 30.22
C ASP A 214 -4.55 21.36 30.07
N GLN A 215 -5.42 22.33 29.81
CA GLN A 215 -5.03 23.72 29.58
C GLN A 215 -4.34 24.35 30.80
N VAL A 216 -4.70 23.95 32.02
CA VAL A 216 -4.10 24.48 33.23
C VAL A 216 -2.69 23.96 33.41
N ALA A 217 -2.48 22.67 33.17
CA ALA A 217 -1.17 22.04 33.32
C ALA A 217 -0.14 22.55 32.31
N LEU A 218 -0.59 22.90 31.09
CA LEU A 218 0.26 23.34 29.98
C LEU A 218 0.40 24.85 29.86
N GLN A 219 -0.41 25.63 30.61
CA GLN A 219 -0.48 27.10 30.48
C GLN A 219 0.89 27.79 30.57
N GLY A 220 1.23 28.55 29.51
CA GLY A 220 2.47 29.31 29.44
C GLY A 220 3.75 28.46 29.27
N ILE A 221 3.61 27.13 29.07
CA ILE A 221 4.74 26.20 28.91
C ILE A 221 4.71 25.58 27.53
N ILE A 222 3.56 25.01 27.13
CA ILE A 222 3.31 24.45 25.81
C ILE A 222 2.16 25.25 25.19
N THR A 223 2.46 25.96 24.11
CA THR A 223 1.58 26.99 23.54
C THR A 223 1.02 26.61 22.18
N SER A 224 1.56 25.56 21.57
CA SER A 224 1.14 25.10 20.24
C SER A 224 1.07 23.57 20.13
N PRO A 225 0.32 23.04 19.16
CA PRO A 225 0.33 21.59 18.85
C PRO A 225 1.73 21.08 18.50
N GLU A 226 2.54 21.90 17.81
CA GLU A 226 3.91 21.55 17.41
C GLU A 226 4.81 21.37 18.64
N GLU A 227 4.72 22.24 19.64
CA GLU A 227 5.45 22.10 20.91
C GLU A 227 4.99 20.84 21.67
N LEU A 228 3.70 20.52 21.62
CA LEU A 228 3.18 19.27 22.19
C LEU A 228 3.78 18.04 21.48
N LEU A 229 3.88 18.06 20.15
CA LEU A 229 4.49 16.99 19.36
C LEU A 229 5.97 16.82 19.72
N ILE A 230 6.70 17.93 19.88
CA ILE A 230 8.10 17.89 20.33
C ILE A 230 8.20 17.22 21.70
N LEU A 231 7.42 17.68 22.69
CA LEU A 231 7.42 17.10 24.04
C LEU A 231 7.08 15.61 24.00
N ALA A 232 6.07 15.23 23.24
CA ALA A 232 5.66 13.83 23.08
C ALA A 232 6.77 12.96 22.49
N SER A 233 7.54 13.48 21.52
CA SER A 233 8.68 12.75 20.92
C SER A 233 9.80 12.49 21.92
N LEU A 234 10.00 13.39 22.90
CA LEU A 234 10.95 13.18 24.00
C LEU A 234 10.45 12.08 24.93
N ILE A 235 9.17 12.14 25.33
CA ILE A 235 8.54 11.15 26.21
C ILE A 235 8.58 9.76 25.58
N GLU A 236 8.27 9.65 24.28
CA GLU A 236 8.31 8.41 23.53
C GLU A 236 9.68 7.71 23.58
N ARG A 237 10.74 8.50 23.58
CA ARG A 237 12.13 8.00 23.58
C ARG A 237 12.70 7.77 24.98
N GLU A 238 12.01 8.20 26.04
CA GLU A 238 12.48 8.04 27.42
C GLU A 238 12.01 6.74 28.05
N THR A 239 10.78 6.31 27.80
CA THR A 239 10.26 5.13 28.45
C THR A 239 9.37 4.27 27.54
N SER A 240 9.51 2.96 27.67
CA SER A 240 8.58 1.98 27.12
C SER A 240 7.45 1.64 28.09
N VAL A 241 7.50 2.17 29.35
CA VAL A 241 6.49 1.90 30.40
C VAL A 241 5.38 2.93 30.27
N ALA A 242 4.21 2.48 29.83
CA ALA A 242 3.07 3.37 29.53
C ALA A 242 2.63 4.21 30.76
N GLU A 243 2.63 3.59 31.93
CA GLU A 243 2.17 4.21 33.18
C GLU A 243 3.09 5.34 33.67
N GLU A 244 4.35 5.38 33.20
CA GLU A 244 5.30 6.42 33.59
C GLU A 244 5.29 7.63 32.66
N ARG A 245 4.76 7.51 31.44
CA ARG A 245 4.75 8.59 30.45
C ARG A 245 4.17 9.91 31.01
N PRO A 246 3.02 9.92 31.73
CA PRO A 246 2.48 11.15 32.31
C PRO A 246 3.37 11.74 33.42
N GLN A 247 4.13 10.91 34.17
CA GLN A 247 5.07 11.38 35.18
C GLN A 247 6.32 11.99 34.56
N ILE A 248 6.86 11.39 33.51
CA ILE A 248 7.97 11.93 32.71
C ILE A 248 7.56 13.26 32.08
N ALA A 249 6.35 13.32 31.50
CA ALA A 249 5.78 14.57 30.97
C ALA A 249 5.76 15.66 32.07
N ARG A 250 5.34 15.31 33.28
CA ARG A 250 5.33 16.23 34.42
C ARG A 250 6.74 16.76 34.76
N VAL A 251 7.75 15.89 34.78
CA VAL A 251 9.13 16.32 35.04
C VAL A 251 9.60 17.31 33.98
N PHE A 252 9.39 17.02 32.71
CA PHE A 252 9.79 17.92 31.62
C PHE A 252 9.08 19.27 31.71
N LEU A 253 7.76 19.29 31.98
CA LEU A 253 7.01 20.53 32.14
C LEU A 253 7.45 21.34 33.36
N ASN A 254 7.76 20.69 34.50
CA ASN A 254 8.28 21.37 35.67
C ASN A 254 9.64 22.00 35.41
N ARG A 255 10.54 21.30 34.68
CA ARG A 255 11.84 21.84 34.25
C ARG A 255 11.67 23.03 33.30
N LEU A 256 10.82 22.90 32.27
CA LEU A 256 10.53 24.00 31.33
C LEU A 256 10.00 25.23 32.08
N LYS A 257 9.08 25.06 33.01
CA LYS A 257 8.52 26.15 33.83
C LYS A 257 9.56 26.85 34.67
N GLN A 258 10.61 26.15 35.11
CA GLN A 258 11.69 26.70 35.93
C GLN A 258 12.90 27.16 35.07
N GLY A 259 12.81 27.10 33.75
CA GLY A 259 13.94 27.44 32.87
C GLY A 259 15.12 26.45 32.94
N MET A 260 14.89 25.27 33.54
CA MET A 260 15.91 24.21 33.62
C MET A 260 16.09 23.54 32.27
N LYS A 261 17.31 23.09 32.00
CA LYS A 261 17.61 22.25 30.81
C LYS A 261 16.95 20.90 30.96
N LEU A 262 16.43 20.34 29.86
CA LEU A 262 15.73 19.04 29.89
C LEU A 262 16.69 17.87 30.15
N GLN A 263 17.93 17.92 29.63
CA GLN A 263 19.00 16.94 29.89
C GLN A 263 18.54 15.49 29.63
N THR A 264 18.00 15.26 28.43
CA THR A 264 17.50 13.96 28.01
C THR A 264 18.43 13.38 26.94
N ASP A 265 18.97 12.19 27.20
CA ASP A 265 19.93 11.49 26.35
C ASP A 265 19.43 11.29 24.91
N PRO A 266 18.19 10.95 24.64
CA PRO A 266 17.66 10.80 23.28
C PRO A 266 17.87 11.99 22.36
N THR A 267 17.88 13.21 22.87
CA THR A 267 18.12 14.41 22.06
C THR A 267 19.57 14.50 21.57
N VAL A 268 20.52 14.09 22.41
CA VAL A 268 21.94 14.02 22.06
C VAL A 268 22.19 12.89 21.06
N ILE A 269 21.58 11.74 21.29
CA ILE A 269 21.64 10.58 20.38
C ILE A 269 21.10 10.96 19.00
N TYR A 270 19.95 11.64 18.94
CA TYR A 270 19.37 12.13 17.69
C TYR A 270 20.30 13.08 16.95
N ALA A 271 20.89 14.05 17.67
CA ALA A 271 21.82 15.02 17.11
C ALA A 271 23.10 14.37 16.57
N LEU A 272 23.74 13.51 17.37
CA LEU A 272 24.99 12.82 17.00
C LEU A 272 24.82 11.85 15.83
N SER A 273 23.65 11.22 15.75
CA SER A 273 23.34 10.25 14.69
C SER A 273 22.79 10.90 13.41
N ASP A 274 22.80 12.23 13.33
CA ASP A 274 22.22 12.97 12.20
C ASP A 274 20.79 12.49 11.87
N GLY A 275 19.96 12.35 12.91
CA GLY A 275 18.55 11.95 12.76
C GLY A 275 18.30 10.44 12.61
N GLU A 276 19.31 9.55 12.77
CA GLU A 276 19.06 8.11 12.88
C GLU A 276 18.41 7.73 14.22
N GLY A 277 18.64 8.52 15.28
CA GLY A 277 18.06 8.29 16.61
C GLY A 277 18.62 7.08 17.34
N THR A 278 19.72 6.51 16.85
CA THR A 278 20.44 5.39 17.46
C THR A 278 21.96 5.56 17.30
N LEU A 279 22.71 5.03 18.26
CA LEU A 279 24.18 4.99 18.17
C LEU A 279 24.64 3.52 18.27
N PRO A 280 25.76 3.14 17.61
CA PRO A 280 26.32 1.78 17.70
C PRO A 280 27.04 1.52 19.04
N ARG A 281 27.12 2.49 19.92
CA ARG A 281 27.79 2.45 21.23
C ARG A 281 26.97 3.22 22.29
N PRO A 282 27.19 2.97 23.57
CA PRO A 282 26.62 3.79 24.64
C PRO A 282 27.06 5.27 24.52
N LEU A 283 26.21 6.18 24.97
CA LEU A 283 26.49 7.60 25.07
C LEU A 283 27.62 7.83 26.10
N THR A 284 28.56 8.68 25.77
CA THR A 284 29.68 9.06 26.64
C THR A 284 29.48 10.43 27.25
N HIS A 285 30.25 10.80 28.28
CA HIS A 285 30.20 12.13 28.87
C HIS A 285 30.66 13.23 27.90
N GLU A 286 31.58 12.94 27.01
CA GLU A 286 32.05 13.85 25.95
C GLU A 286 30.93 14.15 24.95
N ASP A 287 30.12 13.14 24.60
CA ASP A 287 28.98 13.30 23.69
C ASP A 287 27.95 14.33 24.20
N LEU A 288 27.81 14.47 25.52
CA LEU A 288 26.93 15.47 26.12
C LEU A 288 27.36 16.92 25.86
N GLN A 289 28.57 17.13 25.36
CA GLN A 289 29.11 18.44 24.97
C GLN A 289 29.00 18.70 23.47
N PHE A 290 28.36 17.78 22.70
CA PHE A 290 28.19 17.96 21.26
C PHE A 290 27.31 19.17 20.97
N ASP A 291 27.87 20.13 20.22
CA ASP A 291 27.18 21.38 19.88
C ASP A 291 26.13 21.15 18.80
N SER A 292 24.88 21.14 19.23
CA SER A 292 23.70 21.00 18.38
C SER A 292 22.51 21.68 19.04
N PRO A 293 21.64 22.36 18.27
CA PRO A 293 20.43 22.96 18.82
C PRO A 293 19.48 21.92 19.43
N TYR A 294 19.62 20.63 19.08
CA TYR A 294 18.88 19.55 19.71
C TYR A 294 19.44 19.14 21.07
N ASN A 295 20.70 19.47 21.40
CA ASN A 295 21.32 19.02 22.64
C ASN A 295 20.69 19.71 23.86
N SER A 296 19.77 19.03 24.53
CA SER A 296 19.08 19.52 25.72
C SER A 296 19.95 19.59 27.00
N TYR A 297 21.23 19.17 26.94
CA TYR A 297 22.24 19.43 28.00
C TYR A 297 22.88 20.81 27.83
N LEU A 298 22.94 21.35 26.63
CA LEU A 298 23.55 22.66 26.33
C LEU A 298 22.48 23.76 26.24
N HIS A 299 21.33 23.46 25.66
CA HIS A 299 20.27 24.43 25.41
C HIS A 299 19.09 24.25 26.35
N SER A 300 18.48 25.34 26.80
CA SER A 300 17.25 25.34 27.60
C SER A 300 16.01 25.38 26.72
N GLY A 301 14.90 24.91 27.22
CA GLY A 301 13.64 24.83 26.46
C GLY A 301 13.48 23.53 25.69
N LEU A 302 12.48 23.47 24.81
CA LEU A 302 12.29 22.38 23.87
C LEU A 302 13.33 22.44 22.75
N PRO A 303 13.75 21.30 22.17
CA PRO A 303 14.56 21.31 20.95
C PRO A 303 13.75 21.92 19.78
N PRO A 304 14.42 22.27 18.67
CA PRO A 304 13.76 22.97 17.53
C PRO A 304 12.73 22.12 16.78
N GLY A 305 12.67 20.82 17.02
CA GLY A 305 11.72 19.91 16.40
C GLY A 305 11.65 18.58 17.14
N PRO A 306 10.70 17.70 16.74
CA PRO A 306 10.62 16.35 17.25
C PRO A 306 11.89 15.53 16.95
N ILE A 307 12.12 14.46 17.70
CA ILE A 307 13.25 13.54 17.51
C ILE A 307 12.81 12.15 17.04
N CYS A 308 11.51 11.94 16.90
CA CYS A 308 10.89 10.73 16.36
C CYS A 308 9.40 10.98 16.09
N SER A 309 8.73 9.98 15.51
CA SER A 309 7.28 9.93 15.41
C SER A 309 6.69 9.29 16.68
N PRO A 310 6.07 10.09 17.58
CA PRO A 310 5.50 9.58 18.82
C PRO A 310 4.17 8.89 18.58
N GLY A 311 3.85 7.89 19.40
CA GLY A 311 2.55 7.25 19.46
C GLY A 311 1.48 8.15 20.10
N ARG A 312 0.21 7.74 19.94
CA ARG A 312 -0.91 8.46 20.55
C ARG A 312 -0.78 8.55 22.07
N GLU A 313 -0.31 7.50 22.72
CA GLU A 313 -0.16 7.48 24.17
C GLU A 313 0.88 8.48 24.68
N ALA A 314 1.98 8.70 23.95
CA ALA A 314 2.96 9.72 24.28
C ALA A 314 2.39 11.14 24.07
N LEU A 315 1.59 11.36 23.02
CA LEU A 315 0.86 12.63 22.81
C LEU A 315 -0.14 12.89 23.93
N GLU A 316 -0.92 11.90 24.33
CA GLU A 316 -1.89 12.01 25.44
C GLU A 316 -1.17 12.27 26.78
N ALA A 317 -0.04 11.61 27.04
CA ALA A 317 0.75 11.84 28.24
C ALA A 317 1.34 13.27 28.28
N ALA A 318 1.78 13.80 27.14
CA ALA A 318 2.22 15.18 27.02
C ALA A 318 1.08 16.17 27.26
N ALA A 319 -0.14 15.86 26.79
CA ALA A 319 -1.32 16.69 26.91
C ALA A 319 -1.97 16.61 28.32
N HIS A 320 -1.83 15.46 29.00
CA HIS A 320 -2.40 15.18 30.31
C HIS A 320 -1.32 14.67 31.29
N PRO A 321 -0.37 15.54 31.67
CA PRO A 321 0.72 15.15 32.55
C PRO A 321 0.19 14.80 33.94
N ALA A 322 0.85 13.89 34.65
CA ALA A 322 0.52 13.57 36.03
C ALA A 322 0.64 14.82 36.93
N MET A 323 -0.04 14.81 38.07
CA MET A 323 0.17 15.82 39.09
C MET A 323 1.48 15.55 39.84
N GLY A 324 2.17 16.62 40.28
CA GLY A 324 3.37 16.49 41.07
C GLY A 324 4.41 17.58 40.82
N ASP A 325 5.46 17.57 41.61
CA ASP A 325 6.53 18.56 41.65
C ASP A 325 7.92 17.95 41.38
N ALA A 326 7.97 16.70 40.85
CA ALA A 326 9.20 16.02 40.51
C ALA A 326 9.98 16.80 39.44
N LEU A 327 11.28 16.90 39.61
CA LEU A 327 12.22 17.55 38.71
C LEU A 327 13.24 16.57 38.08
N TYR A 328 13.33 15.38 38.66
CA TYR A 328 14.32 14.38 38.28
C TYR A 328 13.69 13.00 38.19
N PHE A 329 14.25 12.16 37.35
CA PHE A 329 14.00 10.74 37.32
C PHE A 329 15.28 9.98 36.97
N VAL A 330 15.35 8.72 37.36
CA VAL A 330 16.43 7.80 37.00
C VAL A 330 15.91 6.38 36.96
N ALA A 331 16.43 5.56 36.06
CA ALA A 331 16.06 4.15 35.95
C ALA A 331 16.29 3.41 37.29
N THR A 332 15.38 2.50 37.65
CA THR A 332 15.49 1.68 38.86
C THR A 332 16.48 0.50 38.71
N GLY A 333 16.72 0.05 37.48
CA GLY A 333 17.49 -1.16 37.15
C GLY A 333 16.66 -2.45 37.16
N HIS A 334 15.36 -2.36 37.49
CA HIS A 334 14.41 -3.49 37.46
C HIS A 334 13.22 -3.24 36.51
N GLY A 335 13.36 -2.26 35.62
CA GLY A 335 12.29 -1.69 34.81
C GLY A 335 11.66 -0.48 35.50
N GLY A 336 11.39 0.57 34.71
CA GLY A 336 10.80 1.81 35.19
C GLY A 336 11.79 2.77 35.89
N HIS A 337 11.24 3.88 36.43
CA HIS A 337 11.99 5.01 36.97
C HIS A 337 11.60 5.35 38.40
N SER A 338 12.56 5.87 39.16
CA SER A 338 12.33 6.58 40.43
C SER A 338 12.32 8.08 40.17
N PHE A 339 11.32 8.77 40.71
CA PHE A 339 11.12 10.22 40.56
C PHE A 339 11.54 10.97 41.83
N ALA A 340 12.15 12.13 41.66
CA ALA A 340 12.65 12.96 42.75
C ALA A 340 12.32 14.44 42.56
N ARG A 341 12.11 15.16 43.66
CA ARG A 341 11.85 16.60 43.69
C ARG A 341 13.14 17.40 43.85
N THR A 342 14.10 16.84 44.56
CA THR A 342 15.35 17.50 44.93
C THR A 342 16.55 16.76 44.35
N LEU A 343 17.67 17.47 44.19
CA LEU A 343 18.94 16.87 43.76
C LEU A 343 19.46 15.85 44.80
N ALA A 344 19.19 16.06 46.08
CA ALA A 344 19.57 15.12 47.13
C ALA A 344 18.87 13.78 46.98
N GLU A 345 17.52 13.77 46.83
CA GLU A 345 16.73 12.58 46.51
C GLU A 345 17.22 11.89 45.25
N GLN A 346 17.45 12.65 44.16
CA GLN A 346 17.97 12.13 42.93
C GLN A 346 19.34 11.44 43.10
N THR A 347 20.22 12.05 43.92
CA THR A 347 21.54 11.46 44.20
C THR A 347 21.41 10.11 44.88
N ASP A 348 20.46 9.95 45.80
CA ASP A 348 20.20 8.70 46.50
C ASP A 348 19.60 7.65 45.55
N HIS A 349 18.69 8.02 44.66
CA HIS A 349 18.18 7.14 43.63
C HIS A 349 19.27 6.68 42.64
N VAL A 350 20.16 7.59 42.17
CA VAL A 350 21.32 7.25 41.36
C VAL A 350 22.27 6.28 42.07
N ARG A 351 22.52 6.43 43.36
CA ARG A 351 23.32 5.50 44.15
C ARG A 351 22.64 4.12 44.24
N ALA A 352 21.33 4.08 44.41
CA ALA A 352 20.57 2.84 44.41
C ALA A 352 20.65 2.13 43.05
N TYR A 353 20.41 2.86 41.95
CA TYR A 353 20.57 2.34 40.59
C TYR A 353 21.96 1.75 40.32
N ARG A 354 23.02 2.47 40.69
CA ARG A 354 24.41 2.00 40.51
C ARG A 354 24.68 0.70 41.27
N ARG A 355 24.10 0.53 42.48
CA ARG A 355 24.22 -0.73 43.25
C ARG A 355 23.54 -1.90 42.52
N VAL A 356 22.33 -1.68 42.01
CA VAL A 356 21.60 -2.71 41.21
C VAL A 356 22.38 -3.06 39.97
N LYS A 357 22.83 -2.07 39.19
CA LYS A 357 23.62 -2.28 37.98
C LYS A 357 24.91 -3.10 38.25
N LYS A 358 25.62 -2.80 39.36
CA LYS A 358 26.81 -3.56 39.77
C LYS A 358 26.48 -5.00 40.14
N ALA A 359 25.33 -5.26 40.78
CA ALA A 359 24.89 -6.60 41.15
C ALA A 359 24.43 -7.44 39.94
N LEU A 360 23.99 -6.80 38.87
CA LEU A 360 23.55 -7.45 37.62
C LEU A 360 24.67 -7.60 36.58
N SER A 361 25.81 -6.95 36.78
CA SER A 361 27.01 -7.11 35.91
C SER A 361 27.74 -8.36 36.36
N PRO A 362 28.06 -9.33 35.43
CA PRO A 362 28.74 -10.56 35.75
C PRO A 362 30.19 -10.36 36.20
#